data_5eb85f7ecd614f50d7d20a963e9c092e
#
_entry.id   5eb85f7ecd614f50d7d20a963e9c092e
#
_cell.length_a   1.000
_cell.length_b   1.000
_cell.length_c   1.000
_cell.angle_alpha   90.00
_cell.angle_beta   90.00
_cell.angle_gamma   90.00
#
_symmetry.space_group_name_H-M   'P 1'
#
loop_
_entity.id
_entity.type
_entity.pdbx_description
1 polymer ?
#
loop_
_entity_poly.entity_id
_entity_poly.type
_entity_poly.pdbx_seq_one_letter_code
_entity_poly.pdbx_strand_id
1 'polypeptide(L)'
;MKPDCSPRRDSCCSLAVESGCPQAGLVSRPHRHPAGVKRLLIWLLGCLLLPLLIVLATLERAPLVSRSESISPASIAEAKCLLANNDPRRLQRGDQRTASIPAPLIDEAINHLVSRSLHGRGTFALAEETAEIRISVPVPGLAGYRYWNLRAQLQEAEGEPRIVAASLANLPVPSRLAEFCLNSAIGLAGFSDEWRAARQLIRKLAFEPARGVVEVSYVWEPGVLAHARARAFPPEDIASMAAAQKALAAQLDHYSARARVPLGQVLSGLLAAAASGEATLRQRRAALLVLASYLAEKNLAVLIPEARLWPRPRRLKLILLGRYDSAQHFAVSAALAAWAGEPAANAIGLYKEVEDSRGGSGFSFADLAADRAGTRFGELVAEGSSRLD
;
A
#
# COMPACT_ATOMS: atom_id res chain seq x y z
N MET A 1 11.53 38.26 -56.63
CA MET A 1 12.21 38.39 -57.95
C MET A 1 12.06 37.05 -58.64
N LYS A 2 11.13 36.96 -59.58
CA LYS A 2 11.12 36.03 -60.72
C LYS A 2 12.12 36.54 -61.79
N PRO A 3 12.61 35.75 -62.75
CA PRO A 3 11.82 35.14 -63.82
C PRO A 3 12.25 33.68 -64.14
N ASP A 4 11.41 32.78 -64.61
CA ASP A 4 10.72 32.64 -65.90
C ASP A 4 11.61 32.24 -67.06
N CYS A 5 11.36 31.06 -67.69
CA CYS A 5 11.26 30.87 -69.12
C CYS A 5 11.22 29.34 -69.47
N SER A 6 10.10 28.93 -69.97
CA SER A 6 9.94 27.83 -70.96
C SER A 6 10.14 28.38 -72.35
N PRO A 7 9.86 27.75 -73.52
CA PRO A 7 9.80 26.36 -73.98
C PRO A 7 10.46 26.21 -75.41
N ARG A 8 10.33 25.03 -76.04
CA ARG A 8 10.11 24.76 -77.51
C ARG A 8 10.42 23.32 -77.82
N ARG A 9 9.47 22.54 -78.30
CA ARG A 9 8.90 22.25 -79.60
C ARG A 9 9.95 22.00 -80.70
N ASP A 10 9.81 20.85 -81.31
CA ASP A 10 9.46 20.50 -82.68
C ASP A 10 10.04 19.12 -82.99
N SER A 11 9.37 18.21 -83.43
CA SER A 11 8.56 17.96 -84.62
C SER A 11 9.22 16.91 -85.56
N CYS A 12 8.43 16.04 -85.98
CA CYS A 12 8.33 15.41 -87.29
C CYS A 12 8.88 14.00 -87.56
N CYS A 13 7.99 13.20 -87.90
CA CYS A 13 7.79 12.39 -89.16
C CYS A 13 8.27 10.92 -89.03
N SER A 14 7.44 10.01 -89.06
CA SER A 14 6.53 9.40 -90.04
C SER A 14 7.07 8.13 -90.76
N LEU A 15 6.18 7.21 -90.94
CA LEU A 15 6.06 6.03 -91.84
C LEU A 15 6.61 4.71 -91.31
N ALA A 16 5.82 3.77 -91.16
CA ALA A 16 4.86 2.98 -91.85
C ALA A 16 5.10 1.48 -91.63
N VAL A 17 4.00 0.79 -91.33
CA VAL A 17 3.54 -0.49 -91.89
C VAL A 17 4.40 -1.73 -91.55
N GLU A 18 3.91 -2.70 -90.85
CA GLU A 18 3.19 -3.87 -91.18
C GLU A 18 3.05 -4.87 -90.01
N SER A 19 1.84 -5.27 -89.80
CA SER A 19 1.27 -6.60 -89.56
C SER A 19 2.12 -7.64 -88.83
N GLY A 20 1.61 -8.01 -87.67
CA GLY A 20 2.03 -9.22 -87.00
C GLY A 20 1.39 -9.32 -85.60
N CYS A 21 0.16 -9.81 -85.56
CA CYS A 21 -0.50 -10.23 -84.36
C CYS A 21 0.13 -11.53 -83.84
N PRO A 22 0.64 -11.59 -82.63
CA PRO A 22 0.65 -12.87 -81.93
C PRO A 22 -0.22 -12.78 -80.68
N GLN A 23 -1.03 -13.75 -80.51
CA GLN A 23 -1.92 -14.07 -79.40
C GLN A 23 -1.27 -13.81 -78.06
N ALA A 24 -1.90 -12.94 -77.24
CA ALA A 24 -1.61 -12.81 -75.87
C ALA A 24 -1.99 -14.09 -75.10
N GLY A 25 -0.99 -14.92 -74.89
CA GLY A 25 -1.11 -16.00 -73.91
C GLY A 25 -1.39 -15.41 -72.53
N LEU A 26 -2.56 -15.71 -72.00
CA LEU A 26 -2.87 -15.46 -70.58
C LEU A 26 -1.88 -16.25 -69.70
N VAL A 27 -0.81 -15.59 -69.28
CA VAL A 27 0.05 -16.08 -68.20
C VAL A 27 -0.74 -15.91 -66.91
N SER A 28 -1.37 -16.97 -66.48
CA SER A 28 -1.95 -17.07 -65.14
C SER A 28 -0.83 -16.90 -64.14
N ARG A 29 -0.79 -15.72 -63.50
CA ARG A 29 0.10 -15.46 -62.33
C ARG A 29 -0.32 -16.45 -61.24
N PRO A 30 0.59 -17.29 -60.76
CA PRO A 30 0.27 -18.15 -59.64
C PRO A 30 -0.04 -17.25 -58.43
N HIS A 31 -1.25 -17.36 -57.90
CA HIS A 31 -1.62 -16.81 -56.60
C HIS A 31 -0.62 -17.35 -55.58
N ARG A 32 0.39 -16.57 -55.25
CA ARG A 32 1.23 -16.82 -54.11
C ARG A 32 0.34 -16.76 -52.86
N HIS A 33 -0.13 -17.91 -52.42
CA HIS A 33 -0.76 -18.03 -51.13
C HIS A 33 0.16 -17.42 -50.07
N PRO A 34 -0.36 -16.56 -49.20
CA PRO A 34 0.46 -15.86 -48.18
C PRO A 34 0.84 -16.83 -47.06
N ALA A 35 1.71 -17.78 -47.36
CA ALA A 35 2.27 -18.69 -46.35
C ALA A 35 2.93 -17.93 -45.19
N GLY A 36 3.42 -16.69 -45.46
CA GLY A 36 3.99 -15.80 -44.45
C GLY A 36 2.96 -15.28 -43.45
N VAL A 37 1.76 -14.92 -43.92
CA VAL A 37 0.71 -14.40 -43.01
C VAL A 37 0.18 -15.49 -42.09
N LYS A 38 0.01 -16.73 -42.57
CA LYS A 38 -0.39 -17.86 -41.70
C LYS A 38 0.66 -18.18 -40.67
N ARG A 39 1.96 -18.16 -41.01
CA ARG A 39 3.05 -18.37 -40.06
C ARG A 39 3.09 -17.23 -39.02
N LEU A 40 2.96 -15.99 -39.46
CA LEU A 40 2.90 -14.83 -38.54
C LEU A 40 1.73 -14.92 -37.57
N LEU A 41 0.54 -15.29 -38.04
CA LEU A 41 -0.66 -15.50 -37.22
C LEU A 41 -0.45 -16.65 -36.20
N ILE A 42 0.17 -17.76 -36.61
CA ILE A 42 0.49 -18.87 -35.70
C ILE A 42 1.49 -18.42 -34.64
N TRP A 43 2.53 -17.66 -35.01
CA TRP A 43 3.48 -17.09 -34.06
C TRP A 43 2.83 -16.09 -33.10
N LEU A 44 1.99 -15.20 -33.59
CA LEU A 44 1.24 -14.24 -32.77
C LEU A 44 0.28 -14.96 -31.81
N LEU A 45 -0.45 -15.97 -32.33
CA LEU A 45 -1.35 -16.77 -31.53
C LEU A 45 -0.59 -17.57 -30.47
N GLY A 46 0.56 -18.16 -30.81
CA GLY A 46 1.44 -18.85 -29.88
C GLY A 46 2.00 -17.93 -28.80
N CYS A 47 2.46 -16.75 -29.18
CA CYS A 47 2.94 -15.73 -28.25
C CYS A 47 1.84 -15.20 -27.30
N LEU A 48 0.57 -15.26 -27.69
CA LEU A 48 -0.57 -14.86 -26.86
C LEU A 48 -1.11 -16.03 -26.02
N LEU A 49 -1.26 -17.21 -26.61
CA LEU A 49 -1.85 -18.37 -25.93
C LEU A 49 -0.92 -19.01 -24.91
N LEU A 50 0.39 -19.07 -25.20
CA LEU A 50 1.35 -19.70 -24.29
C LEU A 50 1.44 -18.99 -22.94
N PRO A 51 1.62 -17.65 -22.86
CA PRO A 51 1.56 -16.96 -21.58
C PRO A 51 0.20 -17.09 -20.89
N LEU A 52 -0.90 -17.05 -21.65
CA LEU A 52 -2.24 -17.26 -21.09
C LEU A 52 -2.38 -18.65 -20.44
N LEU A 53 -1.91 -19.70 -21.13
CA LEU A 53 -1.92 -21.07 -20.60
C LEU A 53 -1.03 -21.19 -19.34
N ILE A 54 0.14 -20.56 -19.34
CA ILE A 54 1.01 -20.52 -18.16
C ILE A 54 0.29 -19.83 -16.99
N VAL A 55 -0.32 -18.68 -17.22
CA VAL A 55 -1.11 -17.97 -16.21
C VAL A 55 -2.25 -18.84 -15.68
N LEU A 56 -2.99 -19.51 -16.55
CA LEU A 56 -4.08 -20.41 -16.14
C LEU A 56 -3.57 -21.65 -15.38
N ALA A 57 -2.40 -22.16 -15.74
CA ALA A 57 -1.77 -23.29 -15.04
C ALA A 57 -1.27 -22.92 -13.64
N THR A 58 -1.01 -21.63 -13.38
CA THR A 58 -0.60 -21.13 -12.05
C THR A 58 -1.78 -20.84 -11.11
N LEU A 59 -3.02 -20.99 -11.58
CA LEU A 59 -4.21 -20.77 -10.77
C LEU A 59 -4.61 -22.03 -10.02
N GLU A 60 -4.71 -21.93 -8.69
CA GLU A 60 -5.16 -23.01 -7.81
C GLU A 60 -6.59 -22.76 -7.32
N ARG A 61 -7.29 -23.85 -7.01
CA ARG A 61 -8.70 -23.80 -6.54
C ARG A 61 -8.82 -23.41 -5.08
N ALA A 62 -7.78 -23.68 -4.28
CA ALA A 62 -7.74 -23.42 -2.86
C ALA A 62 -6.59 -22.46 -2.52
N PRO A 63 -6.76 -21.58 -1.52
CA PRO A 63 -5.66 -20.76 -1.05
C PRO A 63 -4.64 -21.62 -0.29
N LEU A 64 -3.36 -21.33 -0.43
CA LEU A 64 -2.28 -21.89 0.37
C LEU A 64 -2.32 -21.35 1.80
N VAL A 65 -2.75 -20.10 1.95
CA VAL A 65 -2.91 -19.42 3.24
C VAL A 65 -4.37 -19.10 3.45
N SER A 66 -4.99 -19.73 4.47
CA SER A 66 -6.35 -19.46 4.92
C SER A 66 -6.31 -19.01 6.38
N ARG A 67 -6.29 -17.71 6.60
CA ARG A 67 -6.35 -17.09 7.93
C ARG A 67 -7.11 -15.78 7.87
N SER A 68 -7.65 -15.35 9.01
CA SER A 68 -8.25 -14.03 9.14
C SER A 68 -7.16 -12.95 9.13
N GLU A 69 -7.52 -11.74 8.76
CA GLU A 69 -6.70 -10.58 9.02
C GLU A 69 -6.92 -10.17 10.48
N SER A 70 -5.93 -10.43 11.31
CA SER A 70 -5.94 -10.03 12.72
C SER A 70 -4.53 -9.67 13.13
N ILE A 71 -4.42 -8.67 13.98
CA ILE A 71 -3.18 -8.28 14.66
C ILE A 71 -3.42 -8.56 16.15
N SER A 72 -2.46 -9.20 16.80
CA SER A 72 -2.59 -9.53 18.22
C SER A 72 -2.19 -8.34 19.10
N PRO A 73 -2.81 -8.16 20.28
CA PRO A 73 -2.33 -7.17 21.26
C PRO A 73 -0.88 -7.41 21.70
N ALA A 74 -0.42 -8.67 21.67
CA ALA A 74 0.97 -9.02 21.94
C ALA A 74 1.92 -8.42 20.91
N SER A 75 1.58 -8.51 19.63
CA SER A 75 2.38 -7.89 18.56
C SER A 75 2.44 -6.36 18.67
N ILE A 76 1.38 -5.72 19.15
CA ILE A 76 1.40 -4.27 19.46
C ILE A 76 2.38 -3.98 20.61
N ALA A 77 2.38 -4.81 21.66
CA ALA A 77 3.32 -4.68 22.78
C ALA A 77 4.78 -4.84 22.30
N GLU A 78 5.04 -5.86 21.49
CA GLU A 78 6.36 -6.13 20.91
C GLU A 78 6.83 -4.99 19.99
N ALA A 79 5.94 -4.50 19.11
CA ALA A 79 6.22 -3.36 18.25
C ALA A 79 6.55 -2.08 19.08
N LYS A 80 5.79 -1.81 20.15
CA LYS A 80 6.05 -0.70 21.07
C LYS A 80 7.41 -0.84 21.75
N CYS A 81 7.76 -2.04 22.22
CA CYS A 81 9.05 -2.34 22.82
C CYS A 81 10.19 -2.16 21.81
N LEU A 82 10.04 -2.66 20.60
CA LEU A 82 11.01 -2.53 19.51
C LEU A 82 11.27 -1.05 19.19
N LEU A 83 10.22 -0.24 19.07
CA LEU A 83 10.33 1.20 18.80
C LEU A 83 10.99 1.95 19.98
N ALA A 84 10.69 1.57 21.22
CA ALA A 84 11.30 2.19 22.41
C ALA A 84 12.81 1.90 22.49
N ASN A 85 13.21 0.67 22.16
CA ASN A 85 14.61 0.24 22.17
C ASN A 85 15.42 0.85 21.01
N ASN A 86 14.74 1.20 19.92
CA ASN A 86 15.33 1.78 18.71
C ASN A 86 14.82 3.22 18.49
N ASP A 87 14.60 4.01 19.56
CA ASP A 87 14.06 5.38 19.46
C ASP A 87 14.98 6.25 18.58
N PRO A 88 14.49 6.72 17.42
CA PRO A 88 15.27 7.55 16.50
C PRO A 88 15.82 8.84 17.11
N ARG A 89 15.18 9.33 18.18
CA ARG A 89 15.60 10.58 18.87
C ARG A 89 16.88 10.41 19.66
N ARG A 90 17.26 9.16 19.96
CA ARG A 90 18.46 8.80 20.74
C ARG A 90 19.61 8.36 19.86
N LEU A 91 19.39 8.26 18.55
CA LEU A 91 20.37 7.78 17.59
C LEU A 91 21.04 8.95 16.86
N GLN A 92 22.34 8.85 16.68
CA GLN A 92 23.13 9.78 15.87
C GLN A 92 23.41 9.16 14.49
N ARG A 93 23.66 10.02 13.52
CA ARG A 93 24.04 9.59 12.17
C ARG A 93 25.26 8.66 12.22
N GLY A 94 25.16 7.50 11.60
CA GLY A 94 26.25 6.51 11.56
C GLY A 94 26.24 5.50 12.71
N ASP A 95 25.35 5.66 13.73
CA ASP A 95 25.23 4.67 14.80
C ASP A 95 24.85 3.30 14.24
N GLN A 96 25.58 2.29 14.65
CA GLN A 96 25.28 0.90 14.33
C GLN A 96 24.37 0.31 15.41
N ARG A 97 23.29 -0.31 15.01
CA ARG A 97 22.31 -0.96 15.88
C ARG A 97 21.90 -2.30 15.35
N THR A 98 21.49 -3.16 16.26
CA THR A 98 20.85 -4.45 15.92
C THR A 98 19.46 -4.47 16.55
N ALA A 99 18.45 -4.66 15.71
CA ALA A 99 17.07 -4.84 16.13
C ALA A 99 16.72 -6.32 16.01
N SER A 100 16.21 -6.91 17.10
CA SER A 100 15.67 -8.28 17.10
C SER A 100 14.17 -8.21 16.90
N ILE A 101 13.69 -8.61 15.72
CA ILE A 101 12.29 -8.53 15.33
C ILE A 101 11.65 -9.89 15.51
N PRO A 102 10.64 -10.06 16.40
CA PRO A 102 9.95 -11.33 16.59
C PRO A 102 9.28 -11.82 15.29
N ALA A 103 9.43 -13.11 15.00
CA ALA A 103 8.83 -13.72 13.81
C ALA A 103 7.29 -13.56 13.74
N PRO A 104 6.53 -13.68 14.86
CA PRO A 104 5.09 -13.40 14.84
C PRO A 104 4.74 -11.96 14.41
N LEU A 105 5.55 -10.98 14.79
CA LEU A 105 5.33 -9.58 14.38
C LEU A 105 5.52 -9.42 12.86
N ILE A 106 6.54 -10.08 12.28
CA ILE A 106 6.75 -10.09 10.84
C ILE A 106 5.61 -10.81 10.12
N ASP A 107 5.15 -11.95 10.66
CA ASP A 107 4.07 -12.74 10.10
C ASP A 107 2.75 -11.93 10.03
N GLU A 108 2.38 -11.26 11.12
CA GLU A 108 1.19 -10.41 11.15
C GLU A 108 1.34 -9.19 10.24
N ALA A 109 2.53 -8.58 10.19
CA ALA A 109 2.79 -7.44 9.31
C ALA A 109 2.67 -7.83 7.83
N ILE A 110 3.22 -8.99 7.43
CA ILE A 110 3.08 -9.52 6.06
C ILE A 110 1.62 -9.79 5.74
N ASN A 111 0.88 -10.47 6.65
CA ASN A 111 -0.54 -10.74 6.43
C ASN A 111 -1.35 -9.45 6.26
N HIS A 112 -1.11 -8.45 7.11
CA HIS A 112 -1.77 -7.14 7.03
C HIS A 112 -1.45 -6.42 5.71
N LEU A 113 -0.17 -6.39 5.32
CA LEU A 113 0.27 -5.76 4.07
C LEU A 113 -0.37 -6.42 2.84
N VAL A 114 -0.32 -7.76 2.77
CA VAL A 114 -0.88 -8.54 1.65
C VAL A 114 -2.40 -8.40 1.59
N SER A 115 -3.08 -8.41 2.73
CA SER A 115 -4.52 -8.21 2.80
C SER A 115 -4.91 -6.83 2.26
N ARG A 116 -4.21 -5.80 2.70
CA ARG A 116 -4.55 -4.41 2.38
C ARG A 116 -4.18 -4.03 0.93
N SER A 117 -3.06 -4.54 0.42
CA SER A 117 -2.54 -4.18 -0.91
C SER A 117 -3.05 -5.09 -2.03
N LEU A 118 -3.23 -6.38 -1.73
CA LEU A 118 -3.55 -7.42 -2.72
C LEU A 118 -4.86 -8.14 -2.45
N HIS A 119 -5.59 -7.77 -1.39
CA HIS A 119 -6.81 -8.47 -0.92
C HIS A 119 -6.56 -9.98 -0.68
N GLY A 120 -5.31 -10.34 -0.43
CA GLY A 120 -4.83 -11.71 -0.21
C GLY A 120 -4.56 -12.03 1.25
N ARG A 121 -3.83 -13.11 1.48
CA ARG A 121 -3.34 -13.53 2.79
C ARG A 121 -1.88 -13.93 2.70
N GLY A 122 -1.13 -13.65 3.76
CA GLY A 122 0.28 -13.98 3.82
C GLY A 122 0.67 -14.63 5.14
N THR A 123 1.77 -15.40 5.13
CA THR A 123 2.41 -15.93 6.34
C THR A 123 3.92 -15.82 6.23
N PHE A 124 4.56 -15.71 7.38
CA PHE A 124 6.00 -15.78 7.55
C PHE A 124 6.33 -16.80 8.64
N ALA A 125 7.30 -17.66 8.37
CA ALA A 125 7.77 -18.62 9.34
C ALA A 125 9.30 -18.78 9.25
N LEU A 126 9.96 -18.93 10.41
CA LEU A 126 11.36 -19.31 10.48
C LEU A 126 11.49 -20.83 10.52
N ALA A 127 12.43 -21.38 9.75
CA ALA A 127 12.88 -22.76 9.77
C ALA A 127 14.36 -22.80 10.17
N GLU A 128 14.95 -24.00 10.29
CA GLU A 128 16.32 -24.17 10.86
C GLU A 128 17.39 -23.27 10.23
N GLU A 129 17.37 -23.06 8.92
CA GLU A 129 18.34 -22.22 8.21
C GLU A 129 17.68 -21.23 7.24
N THR A 130 16.35 -21.21 7.18
CA THR A 130 15.61 -20.46 6.20
C THR A 130 14.42 -19.73 6.83
N ALA A 131 13.93 -18.70 6.14
CA ALA A 131 12.62 -18.12 6.40
C ALA A 131 11.71 -18.44 5.21
N GLU A 132 10.47 -18.81 5.48
CA GLU A 132 9.46 -19.08 4.45
C GLU A 132 8.40 -18.01 4.44
N ILE A 133 8.12 -17.48 3.25
CA ILE A 133 6.99 -16.58 2.99
C ILE A 133 6.00 -17.33 2.09
N ARG A 134 4.72 -17.35 2.49
CA ARG A 134 3.62 -17.87 1.68
C ARG A 134 2.58 -16.78 1.49
N ILE A 135 2.09 -16.63 0.27
CA ILE A 135 1.09 -15.62 -0.07
C ILE A 135 0.02 -16.26 -0.95
N SER A 136 -1.24 -15.97 -0.66
CA SER A 136 -2.40 -16.35 -1.49
C SER A 136 -3.15 -15.09 -1.88
N VAL A 137 -3.29 -14.86 -3.19
CA VAL A 137 -4.03 -13.72 -3.74
C VAL A 137 -5.22 -14.23 -4.53
N PRO A 138 -6.47 -13.81 -4.19
CA PRO A 138 -7.64 -14.18 -4.98
C PRO A 138 -7.63 -13.49 -6.34
N VAL A 139 -7.95 -14.24 -7.40
CA VAL A 139 -8.07 -13.72 -8.76
C VAL A 139 -9.54 -13.60 -9.12
N PRO A 140 -10.11 -12.39 -9.20
CA PRO A 140 -11.51 -12.20 -9.53
C PRO A 140 -11.82 -12.53 -10.99
N GLY A 141 -13.07 -12.88 -11.27
CA GLY A 141 -13.61 -12.98 -12.64
C GLY A 141 -13.55 -14.35 -13.32
N LEU A 142 -12.98 -15.37 -12.70
CA LEU A 142 -13.03 -16.75 -13.20
C LEU A 142 -14.01 -17.57 -12.39
N ALA A 143 -14.88 -18.34 -13.05
CA ALA A 143 -15.88 -19.20 -12.41
C ALA A 143 -15.19 -20.18 -11.43
N GLY A 144 -15.52 -20.06 -10.14
CA GLY A 144 -14.85 -20.73 -9.04
C GLY A 144 -13.62 -19.97 -8.58
N TYR A 145 -13.56 -19.70 -7.29
CA TYR A 145 -12.46 -18.99 -6.65
C TYR A 145 -11.13 -19.57 -7.06
N ARG A 146 -10.27 -18.75 -7.66
CA ARG A 146 -8.93 -19.12 -8.06
C ARG A 146 -7.93 -18.24 -7.38
N TYR A 147 -6.83 -18.82 -6.98
CA TYR A 147 -5.79 -18.17 -6.20
C TYR A 147 -4.46 -18.28 -6.91
N TRP A 148 -3.70 -17.21 -6.90
CA TRP A 148 -2.27 -17.27 -7.05
C TRP A 148 -1.63 -17.55 -5.71
N ASN A 149 -1.02 -18.71 -5.59
CA ASN A 149 -0.29 -19.14 -4.41
C ASN A 149 1.20 -19.03 -4.66
N LEU A 150 1.84 -18.10 -3.94
CA LEU A 150 3.27 -17.89 -3.97
C LEU A 150 3.90 -18.51 -2.72
N ARG A 151 5.01 -19.21 -2.88
CA ARG A 151 5.90 -19.65 -1.82
C ARG A 151 7.31 -19.19 -2.14
N ALA A 152 8.01 -18.61 -1.17
CA ALA A 152 9.41 -18.23 -1.29
C ALA A 152 10.17 -18.66 -0.04
N GLN A 153 11.33 -19.25 -0.22
CA GLN A 153 12.27 -19.56 0.85
C GLN A 153 13.46 -18.62 0.74
N LEU A 154 13.78 -18.00 1.86
CA LEU A 154 14.87 -17.06 2.03
C LEU A 154 15.94 -17.71 2.89
N GLN A 155 17.19 -17.57 2.52
CA GLN A 155 18.35 -17.98 3.31
C GLN A 155 19.28 -16.79 3.50
N GLU A 156 19.95 -16.75 4.63
CA GLU A 156 21.02 -15.79 4.85
C GLU A 156 22.24 -16.18 4.01
N ALA A 157 22.73 -15.26 3.21
CA ALA A 157 23.96 -15.40 2.48
C ALA A 157 24.73 -14.07 2.53
N GLU A 158 25.92 -14.10 3.12
CA GLU A 158 26.79 -12.92 3.27
C GLU A 158 26.13 -11.74 4.01
N GLY A 159 25.21 -12.03 4.94
CA GLY A 159 24.47 -11.01 5.70
C GLY A 159 23.25 -10.44 4.99
N GLU A 160 22.90 -10.91 3.77
CA GLU A 160 21.72 -10.53 3.04
C GLU A 160 20.74 -11.71 2.90
N PRO A 161 19.42 -11.46 2.90
CA PRO A 161 18.44 -12.49 2.58
C PRO A 161 18.44 -12.74 1.07
N ARG A 162 18.63 -13.99 0.65
CA ARG A 162 18.53 -14.42 -0.74
C ARG A 162 17.41 -15.41 -0.94
N ILE A 163 16.71 -15.31 -2.06
CA ILE A 163 15.70 -16.29 -2.44
C ILE A 163 16.41 -17.55 -2.95
N VAL A 164 16.35 -18.62 -2.18
CA VAL A 164 16.95 -19.92 -2.56
C VAL A 164 15.96 -20.81 -3.29
N ALA A 165 14.68 -20.69 -2.98
CA ALA A 165 13.62 -21.40 -3.69
C ALA A 165 12.38 -20.49 -3.79
N ALA A 166 11.70 -20.56 -4.93
CA ALA A 166 10.41 -19.92 -5.12
C ALA A 166 9.50 -20.79 -5.99
N SER A 167 8.21 -20.73 -5.76
CA SER A 167 7.22 -21.38 -6.60
C SER A 167 5.95 -20.53 -6.72
N LEU A 168 5.32 -20.56 -7.88
CA LEU A 168 3.99 -20.02 -8.11
C LEU A 168 3.07 -21.21 -8.38
N ALA A 169 2.14 -21.46 -7.48
CA ALA A 169 1.42 -22.73 -7.39
C ALA A 169 2.42 -23.90 -7.28
N ASN A 170 2.33 -24.90 -8.17
CA ASN A 170 3.26 -26.02 -8.23
C ASN A 170 4.41 -25.82 -9.22
N LEU A 171 4.52 -24.66 -9.86
CA LEU A 171 5.58 -24.37 -10.82
C LEU A 171 6.79 -23.74 -10.10
N PRO A 172 7.97 -24.36 -10.13
CA PRO A 172 9.16 -23.74 -9.58
C PRO A 172 9.55 -22.51 -10.41
N VAL A 173 9.88 -21.43 -9.70
CA VAL A 173 10.35 -20.18 -10.30
C VAL A 173 11.86 -20.06 -10.03
N PRO A 174 12.69 -19.91 -11.06
CA PRO A 174 14.12 -19.68 -10.86
C PRO A 174 14.37 -18.48 -9.94
N SER A 175 15.31 -18.62 -8.98
CA SER A 175 15.55 -17.58 -7.96
C SER A 175 15.84 -16.21 -8.55
N ARG A 176 16.62 -16.13 -9.64
CA ARG A 176 16.90 -14.87 -10.34
C ARG A 176 15.63 -14.21 -10.90
N LEU A 177 14.69 -15.02 -11.43
CA LEU A 177 13.42 -14.52 -11.93
C LEU A 177 12.53 -14.07 -10.77
N ALA A 178 12.51 -14.79 -9.66
CA ALA A 178 11.77 -14.40 -8.46
C ALA A 178 12.30 -13.07 -7.88
N GLU A 179 13.62 -12.90 -7.79
CA GLU A 179 14.25 -11.64 -7.37
C GLU A 179 13.94 -10.48 -8.33
N PHE A 180 13.98 -10.73 -9.64
CA PHE A 180 13.59 -9.74 -10.65
C PHE A 180 12.13 -9.33 -10.50
N CYS A 181 11.21 -10.30 -10.33
CA CYS A 181 9.79 -10.03 -10.11
C CYS A 181 9.55 -9.26 -8.81
N LEU A 182 10.25 -9.61 -7.72
CA LEU A 182 10.17 -8.89 -6.45
C LEU A 182 10.63 -7.43 -6.59
N ASN A 183 11.80 -7.21 -7.18
CA ASN A 183 12.31 -5.86 -7.40
C ASN A 183 11.38 -5.04 -8.32
N SER A 184 10.82 -5.67 -9.36
CA SER A 184 9.86 -5.04 -10.25
C SER A 184 8.55 -4.68 -9.54
N ALA A 185 8.04 -5.57 -8.69
CA ALA A 185 6.84 -5.33 -7.89
C ALA A 185 7.04 -4.18 -6.90
N ILE A 186 8.20 -4.14 -6.23
CA ILE A 186 8.58 -3.03 -5.34
C ILE A 186 8.64 -1.72 -6.14
N GLY A 187 9.20 -1.75 -7.35
CA GLY A 187 9.26 -0.59 -8.24
C GLY A 187 7.89 -0.10 -8.68
N LEU A 188 7.01 -1.01 -9.12
CA LEU A 188 5.64 -0.70 -9.51
C LEU A 188 4.79 -0.17 -8.35
N ALA A 189 5.05 -0.66 -7.14
CA ALA A 189 4.43 -0.14 -5.92
C ALA A 189 4.99 1.24 -5.49
N GLY A 190 6.00 1.77 -6.18
CA GLY A 190 6.60 3.07 -5.91
C GLY A 190 7.54 3.09 -4.70
N PHE A 191 8.10 1.93 -4.29
CA PHE A 191 9.01 1.80 -3.15
C PHE A 191 10.48 1.61 -3.54
N SER A 192 10.85 1.96 -4.77
CA SER A 192 12.22 1.75 -5.28
C SER A 192 13.29 2.49 -4.47
N ASP A 193 13.00 3.70 -4.03
CA ASP A 193 13.97 4.52 -3.32
C ASP A 193 14.13 4.05 -1.88
N GLU A 194 13.03 3.70 -1.20
CA GLU A 194 13.03 3.12 0.14
C GLU A 194 13.75 1.76 0.14
N TRP A 195 13.50 0.94 -0.85
CA TRP A 195 14.16 -0.35 -1.00
C TRP A 195 15.67 -0.21 -1.19
N ARG A 196 16.08 0.72 -2.05
CA ARG A 196 17.50 1.03 -2.27
C ARG A 196 18.17 1.56 -1.00
N ALA A 197 17.49 2.49 -0.31
CA ALA A 197 17.98 3.03 0.96
C ALA A 197 18.08 1.93 2.03
N ALA A 198 17.07 1.07 2.17
CA ALA A 198 17.09 -0.04 3.13
C ALA A 198 18.27 -0.98 2.87
N ARG A 199 18.52 -1.35 1.63
CA ARG A 199 19.67 -2.20 1.26
C ARG A 199 21.03 -1.55 1.55
N GLN A 200 21.13 -0.23 1.48
CA GLN A 200 22.36 0.48 1.83
C GLN A 200 22.59 0.58 3.33
N LEU A 201 21.54 0.61 4.11
CA LEU A 201 21.58 0.82 5.56
C LEU A 201 21.65 -0.49 6.33
N ILE A 202 21.00 -1.55 5.85
CA ILE A 202 21.09 -2.88 6.45
C ILE A 202 22.48 -3.46 6.17
N ARG A 203 23.18 -3.83 7.24
CA ARG A 203 24.52 -4.43 7.17
C ARG A 203 24.51 -5.92 7.30
N LYS A 204 23.56 -6.42 8.10
CA LYS A 204 23.39 -7.86 8.30
C LYS A 204 21.94 -8.16 8.62
N LEU A 205 21.44 -9.23 8.04
CA LEU A 205 20.17 -9.82 8.41
C LEU A 205 20.44 -11.29 8.76
N ALA A 206 20.05 -11.72 9.96
CA ALA A 206 20.23 -13.09 10.42
C ALA A 206 18.88 -13.67 10.86
N PHE A 207 18.66 -14.93 10.50
CA PHE A 207 17.52 -15.71 10.98
C PHE A 207 17.96 -16.49 12.22
N GLU A 208 17.25 -16.30 13.34
CA GLU A 208 17.52 -16.94 14.62
C GLU A 208 16.30 -17.80 15.05
N PRO A 209 16.09 -18.97 14.44
CA PRO A 209 14.89 -19.79 14.69
C PRO A 209 14.77 -20.24 16.14
N ALA A 210 15.90 -20.55 16.79
CA ALA A 210 15.91 -20.97 18.20
C ALA A 210 15.36 -19.89 19.15
N ARG A 211 15.48 -18.61 18.77
CA ARG A 211 14.97 -17.45 19.50
C ARG A 211 13.65 -16.94 18.93
N GLY A 212 13.23 -17.43 17.77
CA GLY A 212 12.04 -16.96 17.07
C GLY A 212 12.12 -15.53 16.57
N VAL A 213 13.33 -15.03 16.24
CA VAL A 213 13.55 -13.63 15.83
C VAL A 213 14.35 -13.54 14.53
N VAL A 214 14.16 -12.42 13.85
CA VAL A 214 15.05 -11.97 12.77
C VAL A 214 15.88 -10.82 13.32
N GLU A 215 17.20 -10.98 13.28
CA GLU A 215 18.12 -9.90 13.69
C GLU A 215 18.50 -9.06 12.47
N VAL A 216 18.29 -7.74 12.60
CA VAL A 216 18.63 -6.77 11.56
C VAL A 216 19.63 -5.79 12.12
N SER A 217 20.88 -5.89 11.66
CA SER A 217 21.93 -4.91 11.97
C SER A 217 21.90 -3.81 10.91
N TYR A 218 21.83 -2.58 11.33
CA TYR A 218 21.70 -1.43 10.45
C TYR A 218 22.53 -0.24 10.91
N VAL A 219 22.80 0.67 9.98
CA VAL A 219 23.42 1.98 10.28
C VAL A 219 22.32 3.03 10.26
N TRP A 220 22.23 3.79 11.34
CA TRP A 220 21.21 4.83 11.43
C TRP A 220 21.53 6.02 10.52
N GLU A 221 20.55 6.40 9.70
CA GLU A 221 20.58 7.59 8.84
C GLU A 221 19.29 8.39 9.05
N PRO A 222 19.37 9.62 9.60
CA PRO A 222 18.18 10.44 9.89
C PRO A 222 17.29 10.72 8.67
N GLY A 223 17.86 10.70 7.45
CA GLY A 223 17.13 10.88 6.22
C GLY A 223 16.03 9.83 6.00
N VAL A 224 16.19 8.61 6.54
CA VAL A 224 15.17 7.55 6.44
C VAL A 224 13.86 7.98 7.10
N LEU A 225 13.95 8.59 8.28
CA LEU A 225 12.75 9.07 8.99
C LEU A 225 12.05 10.19 8.21
N ALA A 226 12.81 11.09 7.59
CA ALA A 226 12.25 12.14 6.74
C ALA A 226 11.54 11.57 5.52
N HIS A 227 12.14 10.58 4.84
CA HIS A 227 11.51 9.89 3.71
C HIS A 227 10.25 9.11 4.12
N ALA A 228 10.33 8.35 5.22
CA ALA A 228 9.17 7.62 5.75
C ALA A 228 8.01 8.57 6.09
N ARG A 229 8.31 9.73 6.68
CA ARG A 229 7.32 10.77 6.98
C ARG A 229 6.71 11.36 5.71
N ALA A 230 7.52 11.75 4.73
CA ALA A 230 7.04 12.30 3.46
C ALA A 230 6.14 11.31 2.71
N ARG A 231 6.43 10.01 2.82
CA ARG A 231 5.62 8.94 2.25
C ARG A 231 4.31 8.74 3.01
N ALA A 232 4.37 8.75 4.36
CA ALA A 232 3.20 8.60 5.22
C ALA A 232 2.24 9.79 5.12
N PHE A 233 2.77 10.98 4.89
CA PHE A 233 2.04 12.24 4.82
C PHE A 233 2.44 13.02 3.57
N PRO A 234 1.88 12.69 2.40
CA PRO A 234 2.08 13.48 1.17
C PRO A 234 1.62 14.93 1.35
N PRO A 235 2.12 15.88 0.55
CA PRO A 235 1.75 17.29 0.64
C PRO A 235 0.24 17.56 0.61
N GLU A 236 -0.52 16.76 -0.15
CA GLU A 236 -1.97 16.87 -0.25
C GLU A 236 -2.69 16.47 1.04
N ASP A 237 -2.16 15.46 1.75
CA ASP A 237 -2.67 15.04 3.04
C ASP A 237 -2.36 16.08 4.11
N ILE A 238 -1.14 16.66 4.10
CA ILE A 238 -0.76 17.75 4.98
C ILE A 238 -1.67 18.97 4.77
N ALA A 239 -1.94 19.34 3.51
CA ALA A 239 -2.85 20.43 3.18
C ALA A 239 -4.27 20.15 3.68
N SER A 240 -4.76 18.92 3.54
CA SER A 240 -6.07 18.48 4.03
C SER A 240 -6.16 18.53 5.55
N MET A 241 -5.10 18.14 6.25
CA MET A 241 -5.01 18.24 7.72
C MET A 241 -4.96 19.69 8.20
N ALA A 242 -4.23 20.58 7.49
CA ALA A 242 -4.20 22.01 7.80
C ALA A 242 -5.59 22.64 7.66
N ALA A 243 -6.32 22.30 6.58
CA ALA A 243 -7.69 22.73 6.37
C ALA A 243 -8.63 22.21 7.48
N ALA A 244 -8.54 20.93 7.83
CA ALA A 244 -9.33 20.36 8.92
C ALA A 244 -9.01 20.99 10.28
N GLN A 245 -7.74 21.27 10.57
CA GLN A 245 -7.33 21.96 11.79
C GLN A 245 -7.90 23.38 11.86
N LYS A 246 -7.88 24.10 10.74
CA LYS A 246 -8.47 25.44 10.63
C LYS A 246 -9.99 25.40 10.83
N ALA A 247 -10.66 24.42 10.22
CA ALA A 247 -12.11 24.24 10.37
C ALA A 247 -12.48 23.89 11.82
N LEU A 248 -11.73 22.99 12.46
CA LEU A 248 -11.93 22.64 13.88
C LEU A 248 -11.74 23.85 14.79
N ALA A 249 -10.70 24.65 14.58
CA ALA A 249 -10.48 25.86 15.36
C ALA A 249 -11.63 26.85 15.22
N ALA A 250 -12.05 27.14 13.99
CA ALA A 250 -13.16 28.03 13.71
C ALA A 250 -14.48 27.54 14.31
N GLN A 251 -14.78 26.24 14.21
CA GLN A 251 -15.98 25.65 14.76
C GLN A 251 -16.02 25.74 16.29
N LEU A 252 -14.88 25.45 16.96
CA LEU A 252 -14.82 25.47 18.42
C LEU A 252 -14.83 26.89 18.99
N ASP A 253 -14.46 27.91 18.23
CA ASP A 253 -14.52 29.31 18.66
C ASP A 253 -15.97 29.83 18.84
N HIS A 254 -16.98 29.18 18.25
CA HIS A 254 -18.39 29.52 18.42
C HIS A 254 -18.95 29.08 19.77
N TYR A 255 -18.26 28.23 20.52
CA TYR A 255 -18.73 27.76 21.82
C TYR A 255 -18.11 28.55 22.98
N SER A 256 -18.82 28.64 24.09
CA SER A 256 -18.27 29.22 25.33
C SER A 256 -17.12 28.37 25.89
N ALA A 257 -16.19 28.98 26.61
CA ALA A 257 -14.98 28.34 27.12
C ALA A 257 -15.24 27.13 28.05
N ARG A 258 -16.42 27.02 28.64
CA ARG A 258 -16.79 25.91 29.54
C ARG A 258 -17.83 24.98 28.92
N ALA A 259 -18.14 25.11 27.64
CA ALA A 259 -19.12 24.28 26.98
C ALA A 259 -18.72 22.80 26.96
N ARG A 260 -19.69 21.95 27.17
CA ARG A 260 -19.60 20.51 26.88
C ARG A 260 -20.30 20.28 25.53
N VAL A 261 -19.50 20.00 24.52
CA VAL A 261 -20.02 19.94 23.14
C VAL A 261 -20.17 18.47 22.72
N PRO A 262 -21.35 18.06 22.20
CA PRO A 262 -21.51 16.72 21.66
C PRO A 262 -20.51 16.47 20.51
N LEU A 263 -19.76 15.37 20.57
CA LEU A 263 -18.80 14.98 19.55
C LEU A 263 -19.41 14.96 18.15
N GLY A 264 -20.64 14.43 18.03
CA GLY A 264 -21.35 14.34 16.76
C GLY A 264 -21.53 15.68 16.04
N GLN A 265 -21.76 16.78 16.79
CA GLN A 265 -21.90 18.12 16.20
C GLN A 265 -20.57 18.60 15.57
N VAL A 266 -19.46 18.37 16.26
CA VAL A 266 -18.14 18.74 15.76
C VAL A 266 -17.74 17.89 14.57
N LEU A 267 -17.96 16.58 14.69
CA LEU A 267 -17.62 15.61 13.66
C LEU A 267 -18.42 15.85 12.37
N SER A 268 -19.76 16.02 12.47
CA SER A 268 -20.60 16.31 11.31
C SER A 268 -20.19 17.60 10.61
N GLY A 269 -19.88 18.65 11.37
CA GLY A 269 -19.39 19.91 10.80
C GLY A 269 -18.06 19.77 10.06
N LEU A 270 -17.12 18.98 10.60
CA LEU A 270 -15.85 18.73 9.94
C LEU A 270 -16.02 17.88 8.65
N LEU A 271 -16.91 16.88 8.68
CA LEU A 271 -17.17 16.04 7.52
C LEU A 271 -17.97 16.77 6.43
N ALA A 272 -18.90 17.62 6.81
CA ALA A 272 -19.65 18.46 5.87
C ALA A 272 -18.77 19.49 5.14
N ALA A 273 -17.68 19.93 5.77
CA ALA A 273 -16.69 20.79 5.14
C ALA A 273 -15.82 20.09 4.10
N ALA A 274 -15.87 18.74 4.01
CA ALA A 274 -15.14 17.99 3.02
C ALA A 274 -15.77 18.16 1.63
N ALA A 275 -14.92 18.33 0.60
CA ALA A 275 -15.35 18.45 -0.79
C ALA A 275 -15.94 17.13 -1.32
N SER A 276 -16.57 17.16 -2.50
CA SER A 276 -17.07 15.97 -3.19
C SER A 276 -15.99 15.31 -4.06
N GLY A 277 -16.04 13.98 -4.25
CA GLY A 277 -15.12 13.23 -5.11
C GLY A 277 -13.94 12.59 -4.33
N GLU A 278 -12.85 12.23 -5.03
CA GLU A 278 -11.67 11.59 -4.40
C GLU A 278 -11.02 12.44 -3.30
N ALA A 279 -11.07 13.76 -3.45
CA ALA A 279 -10.63 14.69 -2.42
C ALA A 279 -11.39 14.52 -1.10
N THR A 280 -12.67 14.11 -1.16
CA THR A 280 -13.51 13.89 0.02
C THR A 280 -12.95 12.84 0.96
N LEU A 281 -12.51 11.69 0.44
CA LEU A 281 -11.95 10.62 1.25
C LEU A 281 -10.72 11.09 2.02
N ARG A 282 -9.81 11.78 1.31
CA ARG A 282 -8.59 12.35 1.90
C ARG A 282 -8.91 13.36 3.00
N GLN A 283 -9.84 14.25 2.73
CA GLN A 283 -10.26 15.28 3.68
C GLN A 283 -10.96 14.69 4.91
N ARG A 284 -11.83 13.69 4.73
CA ARG A 284 -12.50 12.98 5.83
C ARG A 284 -11.49 12.25 6.71
N ARG A 285 -10.49 11.56 6.13
CA ARG A 285 -9.37 10.94 6.88
C ARG A 285 -8.56 11.98 7.66
N ALA A 286 -8.25 13.09 7.02
CA ALA A 286 -7.53 14.19 7.66
C ALA A 286 -8.32 14.79 8.83
N ALA A 287 -9.63 14.97 8.68
CA ALA A 287 -10.52 15.46 9.74
C ALA A 287 -10.53 14.51 10.95
N LEU A 288 -10.59 13.20 10.72
CA LEU A 288 -10.53 12.20 11.80
C LEU A 288 -9.19 12.24 12.55
N LEU A 289 -8.07 12.35 11.83
CA LEU A 289 -6.75 12.40 12.45
C LEU A 289 -6.54 13.67 13.29
N VAL A 290 -6.99 14.81 12.78
CA VAL A 290 -6.96 16.10 13.49
C VAL A 290 -7.83 16.04 14.74
N LEU A 291 -9.05 15.53 14.65
CA LEU A 291 -9.97 15.39 15.77
C LEU A 291 -9.44 14.43 16.84
N ALA A 292 -8.89 13.29 16.41
CA ALA A 292 -8.26 12.31 17.28
C ALA A 292 -7.06 12.93 18.04
N SER A 293 -6.20 13.65 17.33
CA SER A 293 -5.04 14.34 17.95
C SER A 293 -5.47 15.41 18.96
N TYR A 294 -6.54 16.14 18.63
CA TYR A 294 -7.14 17.13 19.53
C TYR A 294 -7.65 16.47 20.82
N LEU A 295 -8.45 15.41 20.71
CA LEU A 295 -9.02 14.69 21.84
C LEU A 295 -7.96 13.92 22.66
N ALA A 296 -6.98 13.30 21.99
CA ALA A 296 -5.86 12.61 22.64
C ALA A 296 -4.82 13.58 23.23
N GLU A 297 -5.01 14.90 23.11
CA GLU A 297 -4.06 15.94 23.55
C GLU A 297 -2.65 15.77 22.99
N LYS A 298 -2.54 15.20 21.77
CA LYS A 298 -1.28 15.01 21.08
C LYS A 298 -1.00 16.16 20.12
N ASN A 299 0.27 16.56 20.08
CA ASN A 299 0.70 17.63 19.18
C ASN A 299 1.04 17.04 17.81
N LEU A 300 0.25 17.39 16.80
CA LEU A 300 0.51 16.99 15.41
C LEU A 300 1.89 17.41 14.90
N ALA A 301 2.47 18.49 15.45
CA ALA A 301 3.80 18.95 15.06
C ALA A 301 4.94 17.94 15.36
N VAL A 302 4.67 16.91 16.14
CA VAL A 302 5.62 15.80 16.35
C VAL A 302 5.73 14.95 15.09
N LEU A 303 4.62 14.76 14.39
CA LEU A 303 4.53 13.99 13.13
C LEU A 303 4.71 14.89 11.91
N ILE A 304 4.11 16.07 11.93
CA ILE A 304 4.02 17.02 10.83
C ILE A 304 4.55 18.36 11.32
N PRO A 305 5.83 18.70 11.07
CA PRO A 305 6.46 19.94 11.59
C PRO A 305 5.70 21.21 11.22
N GLU A 306 5.06 21.24 10.05
CA GLU A 306 4.26 22.33 9.51
C GLU A 306 3.06 22.68 10.42
N ALA A 307 2.57 21.72 11.18
CA ALA A 307 1.46 21.91 12.11
C ALA A 307 1.79 22.89 13.27
N ARG A 308 3.06 23.26 13.45
CA ARG A 308 3.46 24.34 14.39
C ARG A 308 2.85 25.70 14.02
N LEU A 309 2.60 25.91 12.73
CA LEU A 309 2.07 27.16 12.19
C LEU A 309 0.55 27.15 12.04
N TRP A 310 -0.11 26.01 12.30
CA TRP A 310 -1.55 25.89 12.15
C TRP A 310 -2.30 26.51 13.32
N PRO A 311 -3.56 26.99 13.11
CA PRO A 311 -4.39 27.50 14.18
C PRO A 311 -4.59 26.48 15.29
N ARG A 312 -4.51 26.92 16.54
CA ARG A 312 -4.72 26.05 17.70
C ARG A 312 -6.18 26.11 18.10
N PRO A 313 -6.93 24.98 18.02
CA PRO A 313 -8.31 24.95 18.47
C PRO A 313 -8.38 25.24 19.99
N ARG A 314 -9.42 25.98 20.40
CA ARG A 314 -9.74 26.18 21.81
C ARG A 314 -9.99 24.85 22.49
N ARG A 315 -9.48 24.65 23.71
CA ARG A 315 -9.70 23.43 24.48
C ARG A 315 -11.10 23.42 25.08
N LEU A 316 -11.94 22.51 24.59
CA LEU A 316 -13.30 22.25 25.06
C LEU A 316 -13.46 20.76 25.37
N LYS A 317 -14.43 20.44 26.26
CA LYS A 317 -14.77 19.04 26.53
C LYS A 317 -15.76 18.53 25.47
N LEU A 318 -15.26 17.80 24.49
CA LEU A 318 -16.14 17.07 23.56
C LEU A 318 -16.63 15.79 24.24
N ILE A 319 -17.91 15.50 24.15
CA ILE A 319 -18.52 14.38 24.85
C ILE A 319 -19.25 13.45 23.88
N LEU A 320 -19.13 12.15 24.13
CA LEU A 320 -19.92 11.10 23.48
C LEU A 320 -20.72 10.36 24.57
N LEU A 321 -22.05 10.35 24.44
CA LEU A 321 -22.94 9.78 25.46
C LEU A 321 -22.68 10.34 26.89
N GLY A 322 -22.37 11.64 26.97
CA GLY A 322 -22.10 12.33 28.24
C GLY A 322 -20.65 12.17 28.77
N ARG A 323 -19.81 11.35 28.14
CA ARG A 323 -18.46 11.03 28.60
C ARG A 323 -17.39 11.62 27.66
N TYR A 324 -16.33 12.16 28.22
CA TYR A 324 -15.18 12.70 27.48
C TYR A 324 -14.25 11.59 26.97
N ASP A 325 -13.98 10.59 27.83
CA ASP A 325 -13.14 9.43 27.51
C ASP A 325 -13.71 8.62 26.33
N SER A 326 -15.03 8.36 26.31
CA SER A 326 -15.67 7.68 25.17
C SER A 326 -15.54 8.46 23.86
N ALA A 327 -15.56 9.82 23.93
CA ALA A 327 -15.30 10.65 22.74
C ALA A 327 -13.85 10.51 22.25
N GLN A 328 -12.89 10.41 23.18
CA GLN A 328 -11.48 10.20 22.88
C GLN A 328 -11.23 8.82 22.25
N HIS A 329 -11.73 7.75 22.87
CA HIS A 329 -11.63 6.39 22.36
C HIS A 329 -12.23 6.27 20.97
N PHE A 330 -13.46 6.76 20.77
CA PHE A 330 -14.10 6.76 19.46
C PHE A 330 -13.28 7.45 18.39
N ALA A 331 -12.80 8.68 18.65
CA ALA A 331 -12.10 9.45 17.64
C ALA A 331 -10.72 8.87 17.29
N VAL A 332 -9.98 8.36 18.30
CA VAL A 332 -8.69 7.72 18.10
C VAL A 332 -8.85 6.44 17.27
N SER A 333 -9.82 5.58 17.64
CA SER A 333 -10.07 4.33 16.91
C SER A 333 -10.59 4.58 15.50
N ALA A 334 -11.42 5.62 15.30
CA ALA A 334 -11.86 6.02 13.96
C ALA A 334 -10.70 6.49 13.08
N ALA A 335 -9.80 7.31 13.62
CA ALA A 335 -8.62 7.75 12.89
C ALA A 335 -7.68 6.58 12.56
N LEU A 336 -7.42 5.69 13.53
CA LEU A 336 -6.58 4.50 13.31
C LEU A 336 -7.17 3.60 12.23
N ALA A 337 -8.47 3.32 12.26
CA ALA A 337 -9.13 2.48 11.26
C ALA A 337 -9.09 3.14 9.87
N ALA A 338 -9.34 4.45 9.76
CA ALA A 338 -9.30 5.16 8.51
C ALA A 338 -7.91 5.21 7.87
N TRP A 339 -6.83 5.22 8.68
CA TRP A 339 -5.45 5.31 8.19
C TRP A 339 -4.73 3.97 8.14
N ALA A 340 -4.88 3.11 9.15
CA ALA A 340 -4.17 1.84 9.30
C ALA A 340 -5.05 0.60 9.09
N GLY A 341 -6.37 0.76 9.01
CA GLY A 341 -7.34 -0.33 8.86
C GLY A 341 -7.85 -0.88 10.19
N GLU A 342 -8.97 -1.61 10.12
CA GLU A 342 -9.66 -2.19 11.25
C GLU A 342 -8.77 -3.09 12.13
N PRO A 343 -7.99 -4.03 11.58
CA PRO A 343 -7.20 -4.94 12.41
C PRO A 343 -6.21 -4.22 13.30
N ALA A 344 -5.55 -3.18 12.78
CA ALA A 344 -4.62 -2.37 13.56
C ALA A 344 -5.34 -1.53 14.63
N ALA A 345 -6.48 -0.94 14.28
CA ALA A 345 -7.27 -0.15 15.24
C ALA A 345 -7.78 -1.02 16.40
N ASN A 346 -8.35 -2.19 16.10
CA ASN A 346 -8.84 -3.12 17.10
C ASN A 346 -7.72 -3.66 18.01
N ALA A 347 -6.56 -3.99 17.42
CA ALA A 347 -5.40 -4.47 18.19
C ALA A 347 -4.86 -3.40 19.16
N ILE A 348 -4.76 -2.17 18.71
CA ILE A 348 -4.28 -1.04 19.53
C ILE A 348 -5.29 -0.73 20.66
N GLY A 349 -6.59 -0.71 20.36
CA GLY A 349 -7.64 -0.49 21.34
C GLY A 349 -7.62 -1.59 22.43
N LEU A 350 -7.62 -2.86 22.00
CA LEU A 350 -7.59 -3.98 22.95
C LEU A 350 -6.29 -4.04 23.76
N TYR A 351 -5.13 -3.76 23.13
CA TYR A 351 -3.85 -3.64 23.84
C TYR A 351 -3.92 -2.60 24.95
N LYS A 352 -4.48 -1.42 24.66
CA LYS A 352 -4.63 -0.34 25.64
C LYS A 352 -5.51 -0.79 26.82
N GLU A 353 -6.66 -1.42 26.57
CA GLU A 353 -7.54 -1.92 27.62
C GLU A 353 -6.87 -2.98 28.51
N VAL A 354 -6.05 -3.86 27.93
CA VAL A 354 -5.25 -4.85 28.66
C VAL A 354 -4.16 -4.17 29.50
N GLU A 355 -3.49 -3.14 28.95
CA GLU A 355 -2.47 -2.37 29.68
C GLU A 355 -3.11 -1.62 30.86
N ASP A 356 -4.24 -0.95 30.66
CA ASP A 356 -4.98 -0.21 31.67
C ASP A 356 -5.55 -1.12 32.78
N SER A 357 -5.91 -2.36 32.45
CA SER A 357 -6.36 -3.35 33.45
C SER A 357 -5.26 -3.81 34.41
N ARG A 358 -3.99 -3.73 33.98
CA ARG A 358 -2.83 -4.19 34.79
C ARG A 358 -2.25 -3.14 35.72
N GLY A 359 -2.53 -1.88 35.53
CA GLY A 359 -1.93 -0.82 36.35
C GLY A 359 -2.49 0.58 36.11
N GLY A 360 -3.55 0.70 35.33
CA GLY A 360 -4.19 1.97 34.98
C GLY A 360 -5.59 2.15 35.56
N SER A 361 -6.49 2.71 34.75
CA SER A 361 -7.88 3.02 35.10
C SER A 361 -8.81 1.79 35.23
N GLY A 362 -8.32 0.59 34.92
CA GLY A 362 -9.12 -0.65 34.84
C GLY A 362 -9.71 -0.89 33.46
N PHE A 363 -10.18 -2.11 33.21
CA PHE A 363 -10.87 -2.49 31.98
C PHE A 363 -12.26 -1.84 31.89
N SER A 364 -12.56 -1.16 30.79
CA SER A 364 -13.81 -0.45 30.59
C SER A 364 -14.56 -0.97 29.36
N PHE A 365 -15.72 -1.59 29.58
CA PHE A 365 -16.60 -2.00 28.47
C PHE A 365 -17.14 -0.83 27.67
N ALA A 366 -17.33 0.33 28.30
CA ALA A 366 -17.79 1.53 27.61
C ALA A 366 -16.71 2.07 26.63
N ASP A 367 -15.45 1.98 27.03
CA ASP A 367 -14.32 2.43 26.20
C ASP A 367 -14.09 1.46 25.04
N LEU A 368 -14.18 0.15 25.31
CA LEU A 368 -14.15 -0.87 24.25
C LEU A 368 -15.31 -0.72 23.25
N ALA A 369 -16.51 -0.36 23.72
CA ALA A 369 -17.64 -0.10 22.84
C ALA A 369 -17.41 1.16 21.99
N ALA A 370 -16.82 2.21 22.58
CA ALA A 370 -16.46 3.43 21.86
C ALA A 370 -15.36 3.17 20.82
N ASP A 371 -14.34 2.35 21.15
CA ASP A 371 -13.30 1.92 20.25
C ASP A 371 -13.88 1.16 19.04
N ARG A 372 -14.74 0.19 19.27
CA ARG A 372 -15.39 -0.59 18.19
C ARG A 372 -16.28 0.29 17.30
N ALA A 373 -17.05 1.19 17.90
CA ALA A 373 -17.88 2.13 17.15
C ALA A 373 -17.02 3.06 16.31
N GLY A 374 -15.94 3.57 16.87
CA GLY A 374 -14.96 4.41 16.18
C GLY A 374 -14.28 3.67 15.02
N THR A 375 -13.80 2.45 15.27
CA THR A 375 -13.21 1.59 14.26
C THR A 375 -14.16 1.39 13.07
N ARG A 376 -15.41 1.00 13.35
CA ARG A 376 -16.41 0.82 12.29
C ARG A 376 -16.71 2.09 11.51
N PHE A 377 -16.76 3.23 12.19
CA PHE A 377 -16.93 4.53 11.55
C PHE A 377 -15.73 4.86 10.65
N GLY A 378 -14.51 4.64 11.13
CA GLY A 378 -13.28 4.87 10.36
C GLY A 378 -13.19 4.02 9.10
N GLU A 379 -13.65 2.76 9.16
CA GLU A 379 -13.77 1.88 8.00
C GLU A 379 -14.74 2.44 6.96
N LEU A 380 -15.95 2.85 7.38
CA LEU A 380 -16.94 3.44 6.47
C LEU A 380 -16.36 4.68 5.77
N VAL A 381 -15.58 5.48 6.49
CA VAL A 381 -14.86 6.62 5.91
C VAL A 381 -13.81 6.14 4.90
N ALA A 382 -13.05 5.09 5.21
CA ALA A 382 -12.02 4.55 4.33
C ALA A 382 -12.58 3.92 3.06
N GLU A 383 -13.76 3.30 3.15
CA GLU A 383 -14.48 2.71 2.02
C GLU A 383 -15.17 3.74 1.12
N GLY A 384 -15.23 5.00 1.52
CA GLY A 384 -15.95 6.04 0.79
C GLY A 384 -17.47 5.79 0.75
N SER A 385 -18.00 5.20 1.83
CA SER A 385 -19.40 4.78 1.89
C SER A 385 -20.38 5.96 1.76
N SER A 386 -21.38 5.85 0.87
CA SER A 386 -22.50 6.78 0.73
C SER A 386 -23.41 6.85 1.97
N ARG A 387 -23.20 5.97 2.96
CA ARG A 387 -23.91 6.01 4.25
C ARG A 387 -23.45 7.14 5.17
N LEU A 388 -22.42 7.89 4.76
CA LEU A 388 -21.89 9.02 5.51
C LEU A 388 -22.45 10.38 5.03
N ASP A 389 -23.15 10.37 3.92
CA ASP A 389 -23.86 11.51 3.34
C ASP A 389 -25.32 11.48 3.80
#